data_586a98fd59c2f54c5a9ce93eaf0776a3
#
_entry.id   586a98fd59c2f54c5a9ce93eaf0776a3
#
_cell.length_a   1.000
_cell.length_b   1.000
_cell.length_c   1.000
_cell.angle_alpha   90.00
_cell.angle_beta   90.00
_cell.angle_gamma   90.00
#
_symmetry.space_group_name_H-M   'P 1'
#
loop_
_entity.id
_entity.type
_entity.pdbx_description
1 polymer ?
#
loop_
_entity_poly.entity_id
_entity_poly.type
_entity_poly.pdbx_seq_one_letter_code
_entity_poly.pdbx_strand_id
1 'polypeptide(L)'
;MMNKEKVFWGWYIVAGSFFVMAINYGARYCFGVFVKPLSLEHGWSRSVISMAATINMLVYSVGAIFVGRMLDRVAPRWIITFGAIIAATGYILTGFINTPLSFYLTYGLLVGLGAAGLGVVVCSSSVGKWFIKKRGIALGIATMGIGFGTVLLTPLAGYISKYFSWRIGLIILGVIICIIGILISQTLMRKTQPEAYGLLPDGDKISFPHQQPTIPAITKVSTATIFRDSRFWTIAICHGLIVMVVMSVFVHQVAYAMDNNIEYITAAASLAVVSFAGFFGQFFFGWLSDRLRDPKYAYFLGIVILLIGTILLFNAHSVSSLYLYAIIYGFGYGSLAPILPIIAADRFGRHVLGSIYGLLTFFIGVGGSIGPILGGIIYDKFGSYEYLWKINIAVLAIISIIILTLKKGTQYKPASTD
;
A
#
# COMPACT_ATOMS: atom_id res chain seq x y z
N MET A 1 -28.66 -12.18 -32.99
CA MET A 1 -27.31 -11.67 -32.56
C MET A 1 -27.30 -11.53 -31.06
N MET A 2 -26.68 -12.43 -30.34
CA MET A 2 -26.56 -12.35 -28.88
C MET A 2 -25.77 -11.10 -28.53
N ASN A 3 -26.41 -10.14 -27.86
CA ASN A 3 -25.79 -8.94 -27.33
C ASN A 3 -24.77 -9.41 -26.26
N LYS A 4 -23.47 -9.48 -26.59
CA LYS A 4 -22.42 -9.75 -25.62
C LYS A 4 -22.53 -8.67 -24.56
N GLU A 5 -22.97 -9.00 -23.36
CA GLU A 5 -22.96 -8.08 -22.23
C GLU A 5 -21.54 -7.54 -22.09
N LYS A 6 -21.37 -6.26 -22.38
CA LYS A 6 -20.07 -5.59 -22.25
C LYS A 6 -19.69 -5.65 -20.79
N VAL A 7 -18.52 -6.20 -20.50
CA VAL A 7 -17.94 -6.24 -19.14
C VAL A 7 -18.03 -4.83 -18.52
N PHE A 8 -18.55 -4.73 -17.30
CA PHE A 8 -18.63 -3.46 -16.57
C PHE A 8 -17.25 -2.79 -16.46
N TRP A 9 -17.18 -1.52 -16.84
CA TRP A 9 -15.87 -0.82 -16.94
C TRP A 9 -15.10 -0.78 -15.62
N GLY A 10 -15.79 -0.86 -14.48
CA GLY A 10 -15.15 -0.95 -13.16
C GLY A 10 -14.09 -2.05 -13.05
N TRP A 11 -14.29 -3.20 -13.73
CA TRP A 11 -13.32 -4.28 -13.72
C TRP A 11 -12.04 -3.96 -14.51
N TYR A 12 -12.13 -3.13 -15.54
CA TYR A 12 -10.93 -2.60 -16.23
C TYR A 12 -10.16 -1.64 -15.32
N ILE A 13 -10.85 -0.85 -14.47
CA ILE A 13 -10.21 -0.02 -13.44
C ILE A 13 -9.51 -0.90 -12.39
N VAL A 14 -10.11 -2.02 -11.98
CA VAL A 14 -9.48 -2.99 -11.06
C VAL A 14 -8.21 -3.56 -11.68
N ALA A 15 -8.28 -4.04 -12.91
CA ALA A 15 -7.10 -4.58 -13.63
C ALA A 15 -6.02 -3.51 -13.81
N GLY A 16 -6.39 -2.29 -14.19
CA GLY A 16 -5.46 -1.16 -14.29
C GLY A 16 -4.77 -0.85 -12.97
N SER A 17 -5.54 -0.81 -11.88
CA SER A 17 -5.01 -0.59 -10.53
C SER A 17 -4.07 -1.71 -10.09
N PHE A 18 -4.40 -2.97 -10.38
CA PHE A 18 -3.55 -4.13 -10.11
C PHE A 18 -2.16 -3.96 -10.76
N PHE A 19 -2.12 -3.69 -12.05
CA PHE A 19 -0.84 -3.57 -12.77
C PHE A 19 -0.06 -2.30 -12.39
N VAL A 20 -0.74 -1.16 -12.15
CA VAL A 20 -0.08 0.06 -11.68
C VAL A 20 0.56 -0.17 -10.31
N MET A 21 -0.16 -0.81 -9.38
CA MET A 21 0.42 -1.19 -8.09
C MET A 21 1.55 -2.20 -8.24
N ALA A 22 1.43 -3.16 -9.16
CA ALA A 22 2.46 -4.16 -9.41
C ALA A 22 3.79 -3.51 -9.84
N ILE A 23 3.77 -2.63 -10.83
CA ILE A 23 5.01 -1.97 -11.29
C ILE A 23 5.57 -1.02 -10.24
N ASN A 24 4.73 -0.26 -9.54
CA ASN A 24 5.17 0.71 -8.54
C ASN A 24 5.81 0.04 -7.31
N TYR A 25 5.07 -0.87 -6.66
CA TYR A 25 5.56 -1.53 -5.44
C TYR A 25 6.61 -2.59 -5.74
N GLY A 26 6.48 -3.31 -6.86
CA GLY A 26 7.49 -4.23 -7.32
C GLY A 26 8.84 -3.55 -7.50
N ALA A 27 8.91 -2.41 -8.22
CA ALA A 27 10.14 -1.66 -8.40
C ALA A 27 10.68 -1.08 -7.07
N ARG A 28 9.82 -0.58 -6.18
CA ARG A 28 10.25 -0.03 -4.87
C ARG A 28 10.82 -1.11 -3.96
N TYR A 29 10.22 -2.28 -3.91
CA TYR A 29 10.70 -3.37 -3.05
C TYR A 29 11.93 -4.08 -3.61
N CYS A 30 12.29 -3.87 -4.89
CA CYS A 30 13.58 -4.26 -5.45
C CYS A 30 14.77 -3.49 -4.86
N PHE A 31 14.56 -2.40 -4.12
CA PHE A 31 15.63 -1.56 -3.58
C PHE A 31 16.72 -2.35 -2.86
N GLY A 32 16.34 -3.34 -2.08
CA GLY A 32 17.28 -4.22 -1.34
C GLY A 32 18.31 -4.91 -2.23
N VAL A 33 17.96 -5.21 -3.48
CA VAL A 33 18.86 -5.85 -4.46
C VAL A 33 20.03 -4.94 -4.81
N PHE A 34 19.82 -3.63 -4.82
CA PHE A 34 20.82 -2.64 -5.25
C PHE A 34 21.74 -2.16 -4.12
N VAL A 35 21.43 -2.43 -2.85
CA VAL A 35 22.19 -1.95 -1.68
C VAL A 35 23.64 -2.41 -1.72
N LYS A 36 23.87 -3.72 -1.94
CA LYS A 36 25.24 -4.29 -1.96
C LYS A 36 26.06 -3.78 -3.14
N PRO A 37 25.56 -3.79 -4.39
CA PRO A 37 26.28 -3.22 -5.54
C PRO A 37 26.63 -1.74 -5.35
N LEU A 38 25.70 -0.91 -4.86
CA LEU A 38 25.95 0.51 -4.59
C LEU A 38 27.04 0.72 -3.54
N SER A 39 26.99 -0.07 -2.45
CA SER A 39 28.01 0.01 -1.40
C SER A 39 29.40 -0.36 -1.90
N LEU A 40 29.50 -1.41 -2.73
CA LEU A 40 30.79 -1.89 -3.26
C LEU A 40 31.40 -0.92 -4.28
N GLU A 41 30.58 -0.31 -5.15
CA GLU A 41 31.08 0.56 -6.22
C GLU A 41 31.46 1.96 -5.72
N HIS A 42 30.65 2.53 -4.85
CA HIS A 42 30.86 3.91 -4.38
C HIS A 42 31.52 4.00 -2.99
N GLY A 43 31.73 2.89 -2.29
CA GLY A 43 32.23 2.89 -0.92
C GLY A 43 31.26 3.49 0.10
N TRP A 44 29.98 3.67 -0.27
CA TRP A 44 28.99 4.29 0.63
C TRP A 44 28.57 3.34 1.75
N SER A 45 28.43 3.91 2.94
CA SER A 45 27.89 3.16 4.08
C SER A 45 26.43 2.78 3.85
N ARG A 46 25.99 1.72 4.51
CA ARG A 46 24.58 1.29 4.43
C ARG A 46 23.61 2.37 4.91
N SER A 47 24.02 3.22 5.86
CA SER A 47 23.23 4.33 6.35
C SER A 47 22.99 5.39 5.27
N VAL A 48 24.01 5.74 4.47
CA VAL A 48 23.89 6.66 3.33
C VAL A 48 22.90 6.10 2.29
N ILE A 49 22.98 4.82 1.98
CA ILE A 49 22.10 4.17 1.02
C ILE A 49 20.66 4.10 1.56
N SER A 50 20.49 3.71 2.82
CA SER A 50 19.16 3.62 3.46
C SER A 50 18.48 4.97 3.62
N MET A 51 19.26 6.06 3.76
CA MET A 51 18.72 7.43 3.82
C MET A 51 17.93 7.77 2.54
N ALA A 52 18.38 7.33 1.36
CA ALA A 52 17.63 7.52 0.12
C ALA A 52 16.27 6.84 0.15
N ALA A 53 16.16 5.62 0.71
CA ALA A 53 14.89 4.94 0.89
C ALA A 53 13.99 5.65 1.92
N THR A 54 14.57 6.19 2.98
CA THR A 54 13.83 6.98 3.99
C THR A 54 13.26 8.25 3.36
N ILE A 55 14.07 9.00 2.60
CA ILE A 55 13.61 10.18 1.86
C ILE A 55 12.49 9.80 0.89
N ASN A 56 12.65 8.71 0.14
CA ASN A 56 11.63 8.20 -0.77
C ASN A 56 10.30 7.94 -0.05
N MET A 57 10.32 7.30 1.11
CA MET A 57 9.12 7.00 1.88
C MET A 57 8.45 8.26 2.43
N LEU A 58 9.23 9.23 2.92
CA LEU A 58 8.70 10.51 3.40
C LEU A 58 8.08 11.32 2.26
N VAL A 59 8.79 11.45 1.13
CA VAL A 59 8.29 12.15 -0.05
C VAL A 59 7.02 11.50 -0.60
N TYR A 60 7.00 10.17 -0.68
CA TYR A 60 5.80 9.41 -1.03
C TYR A 60 4.62 9.73 -0.09
N SER A 61 4.85 9.72 1.21
CA SER A 61 3.79 9.93 2.21
C SER A 61 3.23 11.36 2.18
N VAL A 62 4.10 12.35 2.04
CA VAL A 62 3.70 13.76 1.85
C VAL A 62 3.00 13.93 0.48
N GLY A 63 3.57 13.37 -0.58
CA GLY A 63 3.00 13.38 -1.92
C GLY A 63 1.61 12.78 -2.00
N ALA A 64 1.33 11.75 -1.20
CA ALA A 64 0.03 11.09 -1.12
C ALA A 64 -1.09 12.04 -0.68
N ILE A 65 -0.80 13.04 0.18
CA ILE A 65 -1.77 14.07 0.60
C ILE A 65 -2.20 14.92 -0.61
N PHE A 66 -1.22 15.39 -1.39
CA PHE A 66 -1.50 16.23 -2.56
C PHE A 66 -2.20 15.44 -3.67
N VAL A 67 -1.71 14.23 -3.96
CA VAL A 67 -2.28 13.32 -4.95
C VAL A 67 -3.71 12.94 -4.58
N GLY A 68 -4.00 12.67 -3.30
CA GLY A 68 -5.34 12.39 -2.82
C GLY A 68 -6.32 13.53 -3.11
N ARG A 69 -5.91 14.78 -2.87
CA ARG A 69 -6.72 15.97 -3.19
C ARG A 69 -6.85 16.20 -4.69
N MET A 70 -5.79 15.94 -5.44
CA MET A 70 -5.84 16.05 -6.91
C MET A 70 -6.82 15.04 -7.50
N LEU A 71 -6.90 13.83 -6.96
CA LEU A 71 -7.77 12.76 -7.46
C LEU A 71 -9.27 13.09 -7.34
N ASP A 72 -9.64 14.00 -6.45
CA ASP A 72 -11.02 14.46 -6.33
C ASP A 72 -11.41 15.44 -7.45
N ARG A 73 -10.44 16.00 -8.20
CA ARG A 73 -10.63 16.99 -9.26
C ARG A 73 -10.09 16.58 -10.62
N VAL A 74 -9.02 15.79 -10.64
CA VAL A 74 -8.28 15.39 -11.84
C VAL A 74 -8.54 13.91 -12.12
N ALA A 75 -8.70 13.57 -13.39
CA ALA A 75 -8.89 12.19 -13.81
C ALA A 75 -7.66 11.32 -13.44
N PRO A 76 -7.86 10.10 -12.91
CA PRO A 76 -6.77 9.21 -12.49
C PRO A 76 -5.71 9.00 -13.56
N ARG A 77 -6.10 8.93 -14.83
CA ARG A 77 -5.18 8.75 -15.96
C ARG A 77 -4.03 9.76 -15.98
N TRP A 78 -4.30 11.02 -15.69
CA TRP A 78 -3.26 12.06 -15.72
C TRP A 78 -2.33 11.97 -14.53
N ILE A 79 -2.87 11.70 -13.34
CA ILE A 79 -2.09 11.53 -12.12
C ILE A 79 -1.12 10.34 -12.28
N ILE A 80 -1.62 9.22 -12.80
CA ILE A 80 -0.81 8.01 -13.05
C ILE A 80 0.22 8.27 -14.15
N THR A 81 -0.16 8.93 -15.25
CA THR A 81 0.78 9.23 -16.35
C THR A 81 1.94 10.12 -15.88
N PHE A 82 1.65 11.23 -15.21
CA PHE A 82 2.71 12.10 -14.69
C PHE A 82 3.52 11.41 -13.59
N GLY A 83 2.85 10.64 -12.71
CA GLY A 83 3.53 9.81 -11.72
C GLY A 83 4.50 8.80 -12.35
N ALA A 84 4.08 8.15 -13.44
CA ALA A 84 4.92 7.20 -14.17
C ALA A 84 6.12 7.89 -14.83
N ILE A 85 5.93 9.04 -15.47
CA ILE A 85 7.02 9.82 -16.09
C ILE A 85 8.02 10.25 -15.01
N ILE A 86 7.56 10.84 -13.91
CA ILE A 86 8.44 11.33 -12.84
C ILE A 86 9.20 10.16 -12.18
N ALA A 87 8.52 9.05 -11.87
CA ALA A 87 9.16 7.86 -11.29
C ALA A 87 10.19 7.26 -12.26
N ALA A 88 9.82 7.10 -13.52
CA ALA A 88 10.72 6.58 -14.56
C ALA A 88 11.96 7.44 -14.73
N THR A 89 11.79 8.76 -14.81
CA THR A 89 12.91 9.71 -14.85
C THR A 89 13.81 9.55 -13.63
N GLY A 90 13.22 9.44 -12.43
CA GLY A 90 13.97 9.21 -11.19
C GLY A 90 14.78 7.90 -11.23
N TYR A 91 14.17 6.78 -11.65
CA TYR A 91 14.87 5.49 -11.79
C TYR A 91 15.99 5.54 -12.83
N ILE A 92 15.73 6.11 -14.02
CA ILE A 92 16.72 6.23 -15.09
C ILE A 92 17.89 7.09 -14.63
N LEU A 93 17.64 8.27 -14.06
CA LEU A 93 18.69 9.15 -13.54
C LEU A 93 19.47 8.53 -12.40
N THR A 94 18.84 7.69 -11.58
CA THR A 94 19.54 6.93 -10.53
C THR A 94 20.58 5.96 -11.11
N GLY A 95 20.43 5.51 -12.35
CA GLY A 95 21.46 4.73 -13.05
C GLY A 95 22.77 5.50 -13.35
N PHE A 96 22.77 6.83 -13.23
CA PHE A 96 23.92 7.70 -13.56
C PHE A 96 24.49 8.45 -12.35
N ILE A 97 24.10 8.08 -11.12
CA ILE A 97 24.55 8.76 -9.89
C ILE A 97 26.04 8.46 -9.61
N ASN A 98 26.71 9.46 -9.00
CA ASN A 98 28.08 9.35 -8.53
C ASN A 98 28.25 9.94 -7.12
N THR A 99 27.24 10.62 -6.56
CA THR A 99 27.28 11.25 -5.23
C THR A 99 26.05 10.88 -4.41
N PRO A 100 26.14 10.85 -3.06
CA PRO A 100 24.97 10.62 -2.21
C PRO A 100 23.85 11.64 -2.47
N LEU A 101 24.18 12.91 -2.72
CA LEU A 101 23.21 13.97 -2.99
C LEU A 101 22.41 13.67 -4.27
N SER A 102 23.09 13.28 -5.37
CA SER A 102 22.40 12.89 -6.60
C SER A 102 21.47 11.70 -6.39
N PHE A 103 21.88 10.73 -5.53
CA PHE A 103 21.05 9.59 -5.18
C PHE A 103 19.81 10.02 -4.36
N TYR A 104 19.95 10.93 -3.41
CA TYR A 104 18.81 11.46 -2.64
C TYR A 104 17.82 12.23 -3.51
N LEU A 105 18.31 13.01 -4.48
CA LEU A 105 17.47 13.77 -5.40
C LEU A 105 16.76 12.86 -6.43
N THR A 106 17.46 11.87 -6.96
CA THR A 106 16.87 11.00 -8.00
C THR A 106 15.99 9.92 -7.38
N TYR A 107 16.54 9.03 -6.55
CA TYR A 107 15.78 7.94 -5.94
C TYR A 107 14.89 8.43 -4.79
N GLY A 108 15.43 9.26 -3.91
CA GLY A 108 14.68 9.77 -2.75
C GLY A 108 13.51 10.65 -3.19
N LEU A 109 13.81 11.75 -3.88
CA LEU A 109 12.81 12.78 -4.21
C LEU A 109 12.00 12.40 -5.46
N LEU A 110 12.62 12.20 -6.63
CA LEU A 110 11.88 12.00 -7.88
C LEU A 110 11.09 10.68 -7.88
N VAL A 111 11.74 9.56 -7.54
CA VAL A 111 11.02 8.29 -7.46
C VAL A 111 9.94 8.34 -6.38
N GLY A 112 10.21 8.93 -5.20
CA GLY A 112 9.21 9.08 -4.13
C GLY A 112 7.98 9.88 -4.57
N LEU A 113 8.20 11.00 -5.26
CA LEU A 113 7.13 11.85 -5.77
C LEU A 113 6.32 11.15 -6.86
N GLY A 114 7.00 10.52 -7.84
CA GLY A 114 6.32 9.76 -8.90
C GLY A 114 5.53 8.56 -8.34
N ALA A 115 6.10 7.85 -7.36
CA ALA A 115 5.45 6.73 -6.70
C ALA A 115 4.14 7.13 -6.00
N ALA A 116 4.04 8.37 -5.47
CA ALA A 116 2.78 8.85 -4.89
C ALA A 116 1.65 8.88 -5.93
N GLY A 117 1.95 9.24 -7.18
CA GLY A 117 1.00 9.24 -8.31
C GLY A 117 0.63 7.83 -8.81
N LEU A 118 1.41 6.81 -8.46
CA LEU A 118 1.19 5.39 -8.82
C LEU A 118 0.72 4.54 -7.65
N GLY A 119 0.60 5.15 -6.46
CA GLY A 119 0.41 4.43 -5.21
C GLY A 119 -1.03 4.01 -4.93
N VAL A 120 -1.18 3.40 -3.74
CA VAL A 120 -2.47 2.89 -3.25
C VAL A 120 -3.56 3.96 -3.21
N VAL A 121 -3.21 5.22 -2.96
CA VAL A 121 -4.19 6.32 -2.87
C VAL A 121 -4.93 6.49 -4.20
N VAL A 122 -4.21 6.59 -5.32
CA VAL A 122 -4.82 6.76 -6.64
C VAL A 122 -5.59 5.51 -7.06
N CYS A 123 -4.96 4.35 -6.95
CA CYS A 123 -5.53 3.09 -7.42
C CYS A 123 -6.77 2.69 -6.61
N SER A 124 -6.64 2.63 -5.27
CA SER A 124 -7.74 2.19 -4.40
C SER A 124 -8.91 3.18 -4.38
N SER A 125 -8.61 4.50 -4.43
CA SER A 125 -9.69 5.50 -4.51
C SER A 125 -10.42 5.43 -5.86
N SER A 126 -9.69 5.16 -6.95
CA SER A 126 -10.32 4.95 -8.26
C SER A 126 -11.26 3.75 -8.24
N VAL A 127 -10.80 2.60 -7.73
CA VAL A 127 -11.65 1.40 -7.58
C VAL A 127 -12.83 1.68 -6.66
N GLY A 128 -12.61 2.33 -5.52
CA GLY A 128 -13.65 2.64 -4.53
C GLY A 128 -14.77 3.54 -5.04
N LYS A 129 -14.53 4.33 -6.11
CA LYS A 129 -15.56 5.14 -6.80
C LYS A 129 -16.48 4.29 -7.68
N TRP A 130 -16.01 3.16 -8.21
CA TRP A 130 -16.75 2.30 -9.16
C TRP A 130 -17.57 1.21 -8.48
N PHE A 131 -17.24 0.84 -7.23
CA PHE A 131 -17.89 -0.26 -6.53
C PHE A 131 -18.45 0.17 -5.16
N ILE A 132 -19.62 -0.35 -4.82
CA ILE A 132 -20.27 -0.24 -3.51
C ILE A 132 -20.47 -1.62 -2.91
N LYS A 133 -21.25 -2.50 -3.58
CA LYS A 133 -21.57 -3.86 -3.12
C LYS A 133 -20.38 -4.82 -3.21
N LYS A 134 -19.56 -4.68 -4.28
CA LYS A 134 -18.38 -5.53 -4.57
C LYS A 134 -17.06 -4.80 -4.31
N ARG A 135 -17.08 -3.75 -3.46
CA ARG A 135 -15.90 -2.91 -3.22
C ARG A 135 -14.75 -3.69 -2.62
N GLY A 136 -15.04 -4.60 -1.68
CA GLY A 136 -14.02 -5.41 -1.01
C GLY A 136 -13.29 -6.33 -1.97
N ILE A 137 -14.01 -7.12 -2.77
CA ILE A 137 -13.40 -7.99 -3.79
C ILE A 137 -12.59 -7.16 -4.78
N ALA A 138 -13.16 -6.04 -5.27
CA ALA A 138 -12.50 -5.18 -6.24
C ALA A 138 -11.18 -4.60 -5.70
N LEU A 139 -11.17 -4.12 -4.46
CA LEU A 139 -9.97 -3.62 -3.78
C LEU A 139 -9.01 -4.74 -3.41
N GLY A 140 -9.52 -5.89 -2.98
CA GLY A 140 -8.71 -7.09 -2.74
C GLY A 140 -7.89 -7.46 -3.97
N ILE A 141 -8.55 -7.64 -5.13
CA ILE A 141 -7.87 -7.96 -6.40
C ILE A 141 -6.89 -6.86 -6.81
N ALA A 142 -7.28 -5.58 -6.73
CA ALA A 142 -6.40 -4.48 -7.10
C ALA A 142 -5.11 -4.46 -6.25
N THR A 143 -5.23 -4.64 -4.93
CA THR A 143 -4.07 -4.62 -4.01
C THR A 143 -3.16 -5.83 -4.13
N MET A 144 -3.66 -6.99 -4.57
CA MET A 144 -2.82 -8.16 -4.88
C MET A 144 -1.69 -7.82 -5.87
N GLY A 145 -1.86 -6.78 -6.70
CA GLY A 145 -0.80 -6.26 -7.56
C GLY A 145 0.49 -5.95 -6.80
N ILE A 146 0.42 -5.49 -5.55
CA ILE A 146 1.59 -5.19 -4.71
C ILE A 146 2.49 -6.42 -4.56
N GLY A 147 1.91 -7.54 -4.13
CA GLY A 147 2.63 -8.80 -3.97
C GLY A 147 3.10 -9.39 -5.30
N PHE A 148 2.22 -9.38 -6.31
CA PHE A 148 2.53 -9.88 -7.64
C PHE A 148 3.74 -9.16 -8.26
N GLY A 149 3.75 -7.82 -8.18
CA GLY A 149 4.86 -7.03 -8.70
C GLY A 149 6.19 -7.30 -7.99
N THR A 150 6.14 -7.48 -6.67
CA THR A 150 7.33 -7.82 -5.88
C THR A 150 7.90 -9.18 -6.28
N VAL A 151 7.05 -10.20 -6.39
CA VAL A 151 7.45 -11.56 -6.80
C VAL A 151 8.04 -11.58 -8.22
N LEU A 152 7.53 -10.75 -9.13
CA LEU A 152 7.99 -10.72 -10.52
C LEU A 152 9.25 -9.86 -10.69
N LEU A 153 9.25 -8.63 -10.16
CA LEU A 153 10.31 -7.66 -10.47
C LEU A 153 11.56 -7.83 -9.60
N THR A 154 11.45 -8.37 -8.38
CA THR A 154 12.64 -8.55 -7.53
C THR A 154 13.63 -9.58 -8.09
N PRO A 155 13.23 -10.78 -8.54
CA PRO A 155 14.12 -11.71 -9.21
C PRO A 155 14.68 -11.15 -10.52
N LEU A 156 13.85 -10.45 -11.30
CA LEU A 156 14.26 -9.80 -12.54
C LEU A 156 15.37 -8.77 -12.28
N ALA A 157 15.18 -7.88 -11.31
CA ALA A 157 16.17 -6.89 -10.91
C ALA A 157 17.46 -7.55 -10.40
N GLY A 158 17.34 -8.65 -9.63
CA GLY A 158 18.46 -9.44 -9.16
C GLY A 158 19.26 -10.08 -10.29
N TYR A 159 18.58 -10.68 -11.25
CA TYR A 159 19.19 -11.26 -12.43
C TYR A 159 19.97 -10.22 -13.24
N ILE A 160 19.31 -9.09 -13.55
CA ILE A 160 19.94 -8.01 -14.33
C ILE A 160 21.12 -7.40 -13.55
N SER A 161 20.98 -7.17 -12.26
CA SER A 161 22.07 -6.63 -11.44
C SER A 161 23.28 -7.55 -11.37
N LYS A 162 23.07 -8.87 -11.37
CA LYS A 162 24.14 -9.87 -11.30
C LYS A 162 24.89 -10.03 -12.63
N TYR A 163 24.17 -10.10 -13.77
CA TYR A 163 24.74 -10.45 -15.06
C TYR A 163 25.11 -9.25 -15.94
N PHE A 164 24.55 -8.08 -15.66
CA PHE A 164 24.85 -6.85 -16.40
C PHE A 164 25.40 -5.78 -15.47
N SER A 165 24.51 -4.98 -14.84
CA SER A 165 24.87 -4.04 -13.78
C SER A 165 23.62 -3.56 -13.04
N TRP A 166 23.80 -3.05 -11.81
CA TRP A 166 22.74 -2.43 -11.05
C TRP A 166 22.17 -1.17 -11.75
N ARG A 167 23.03 -0.44 -12.49
CA ARG A 167 22.63 0.74 -13.29
C ARG A 167 21.61 0.36 -14.35
N ILE A 168 21.91 -0.68 -15.14
CA ILE A 168 21.01 -1.21 -16.16
C ILE A 168 19.72 -1.71 -15.51
N GLY A 169 19.81 -2.36 -14.34
CA GLY A 169 18.62 -2.80 -13.59
C GLY A 169 17.67 -1.65 -13.25
N LEU A 170 18.19 -0.53 -12.76
CA LEU A 170 17.38 0.66 -12.45
C LEU A 170 16.80 1.31 -13.71
N ILE A 171 17.58 1.43 -14.78
CA ILE A 171 17.12 1.98 -16.06
C ILE A 171 15.97 1.14 -16.63
N ILE A 172 16.10 -0.20 -16.62
CA ILE A 172 15.04 -1.11 -17.09
C ILE A 172 13.78 -0.99 -16.24
N LEU A 173 13.89 -0.89 -14.91
CA LEU A 173 12.75 -0.64 -14.04
C LEU A 173 12.06 0.69 -14.39
N GLY A 174 12.82 1.75 -14.65
CA GLY A 174 12.29 3.03 -15.09
C GLY A 174 11.54 2.92 -16.43
N VAL A 175 12.11 2.23 -17.41
CA VAL A 175 11.46 2.00 -18.72
C VAL A 175 10.17 1.19 -18.57
N ILE A 176 10.16 0.13 -17.76
CA ILE A 176 8.97 -0.68 -17.47
C ILE A 176 7.87 0.20 -16.87
N ILE A 177 8.20 1.03 -15.86
CA ILE A 177 7.24 1.94 -15.21
C ILE A 177 6.68 2.94 -16.23
N CYS A 178 7.53 3.50 -17.08
CA CYS A 178 7.10 4.47 -18.10
C CYS A 178 6.12 3.84 -19.09
N ILE A 179 6.53 2.76 -19.74
CA ILE A 179 5.75 2.13 -20.81
C ILE A 179 4.44 1.58 -20.28
N ILE A 180 4.52 0.72 -19.24
CA ILE A 180 3.34 0.06 -18.67
C ILE A 180 2.44 1.06 -17.96
N GLY A 181 3.01 1.99 -17.19
CA GLY A 181 2.25 3.01 -16.46
C GLY A 181 1.46 3.92 -17.39
N ILE A 182 2.08 4.41 -18.48
CA ILE A 182 1.39 5.25 -19.48
C ILE A 182 0.35 4.44 -20.24
N LEU A 183 0.70 3.24 -20.74
CA LEU A 183 -0.23 2.39 -21.46
C LEU A 183 -1.50 2.12 -20.65
N ILE A 184 -1.34 1.67 -19.41
CA ILE A 184 -2.47 1.33 -18.53
C ILE A 184 -3.28 2.56 -18.16
N SER A 185 -2.62 3.69 -17.84
CA SER A 185 -3.32 4.90 -17.47
C SER A 185 -4.21 5.43 -18.59
N GLN A 186 -3.74 5.39 -19.83
CA GLN A 186 -4.47 5.92 -20.98
C GLN A 186 -5.50 4.94 -21.55
N THR A 187 -5.37 3.64 -21.30
CA THR A 187 -6.34 2.63 -21.76
C THR A 187 -7.37 2.27 -20.70
N LEU A 188 -6.92 1.79 -19.53
CA LEU A 188 -7.79 1.22 -18.50
C LEU A 188 -8.27 2.25 -17.48
N MET A 189 -7.44 3.24 -17.11
CA MET A 189 -7.71 4.21 -16.03
C MET A 189 -8.29 5.55 -16.52
N ARG A 190 -8.74 5.62 -17.78
CA ARG A 190 -9.21 6.87 -18.40
C ARG A 190 -10.55 7.40 -17.85
N LYS A 191 -11.39 6.52 -17.32
CA LYS A 191 -12.71 6.88 -16.80
C LYS A 191 -12.63 7.19 -15.30
N THR A 192 -13.28 8.29 -14.86
CA THR A 192 -13.19 8.80 -13.48
C THR A 192 -14.14 8.12 -12.50
N GLN A 193 -15.42 8.07 -12.86
CA GLN A 193 -16.50 7.53 -12.03
C GLN A 193 -17.65 7.08 -12.91
N PRO A 194 -18.47 6.10 -12.49
CA PRO A 194 -19.54 5.53 -13.33
C PRO A 194 -20.59 6.54 -13.73
N GLU A 195 -20.96 7.46 -12.85
CA GLU A 195 -22.04 8.46 -13.08
C GLU A 195 -21.71 9.41 -14.23
N ALA A 196 -20.44 9.76 -14.44
CA ALA A 196 -20.01 10.60 -15.56
C ALA A 196 -20.27 9.95 -16.94
N TYR A 197 -20.63 8.68 -16.95
CA TYR A 197 -20.90 7.89 -18.16
C TYR A 197 -22.32 7.30 -18.17
N GLY A 198 -23.21 7.80 -17.32
CA GLY A 198 -24.59 7.32 -17.23
C GLY A 198 -24.71 5.91 -16.65
N LEU A 199 -23.71 5.47 -15.87
CA LEU A 199 -23.68 4.16 -15.21
C LEU A 199 -23.85 4.35 -13.71
N LEU A 200 -24.43 3.33 -13.05
CA LEU A 200 -24.42 3.24 -11.59
C LEU A 200 -23.22 2.40 -11.12
N PRO A 201 -22.76 2.56 -9.87
CA PRO A 201 -21.79 1.68 -9.26
C PRO A 201 -22.20 0.20 -9.37
N ASP A 202 -21.18 -0.68 -9.39
CA ASP A 202 -21.36 -2.14 -9.57
C ASP A 202 -21.98 -2.56 -10.91
N GLY A 203 -22.27 -1.62 -11.81
CA GLY A 203 -22.91 -1.86 -13.10
C GLY A 203 -24.41 -2.02 -13.04
N ASP A 204 -25.06 -1.61 -11.95
CA ASP A 204 -26.51 -1.63 -11.82
C ASP A 204 -27.15 -0.76 -12.92
N LYS A 205 -28.27 -1.21 -13.47
CA LYS A 205 -29.04 -0.47 -14.50
C LYS A 205 -29.92 0.57 -13.81
N ILE A 206 -30.04 1.74 -14.42
CA ILE A 206 -31.00 2.78 -13.96
C ILE A 206 -32.40 2.24 -14.17
N SER A 207 -33.12 1.98 -13.08
CA SER A 207 -34.45 1.36 -13.13
C SER A 207 -35.55 2.33 -13.59
N PHE A 208 -35.29 3.65 -13.64
CA PHE A 208 -36.27 4.67 -14.05
C PHE A 208 -35.63 5.69 -15.01
N PRO A 209 -36.27 5.96 -16.19
CA PRO A 209 -35.72 6.86 -17.21
C PRO A 209 -35.60 8.34 -16.77
N HIS A 210 -36.25 8.72 -15.69
CA HIS A 210 -36.29 10.12 -15.23
C HIS A 210 -35.31 10.45 -14.10
N GLN A 211 -34.60 9.46 -13.54
CA GLN A 211 -33.48 9.72 -12.62
C GLN A 211 -32.18 9.75 -13.39
N GLN A 212 -31.88 10.86 -14.03
CA GLN A 212 -30.51 11.10 -14.47
C GLN A 212 -29.60 11.01 -13.24
N PRO A 213 -28.51 10.21 -13.28
CA PRO A 213 -27.57 10.17 -12.18
C PRO A 213 -27.00 11.57 -12.00
N THR A 214 -27.51 12.28 -11.01
CA THR A 214 -26.93 13.56 -10.60
C THR A 214 -25.48 13.29 -10.21
N ILE A 215 -24.55 13.88 -10.95
CA ILE A 215 -23.15 13.92 -10.53
C ILE A 215 -23.16 14.71 -9.22
N PRO A 216 -22.90 14.07 -8.06
CA PRO A 216 -22.93 14.82 -6.80
C PRO A 216 -21.94 15.97 -6.93
N ALA A 217 -22.39 17.17 -6.57
CA ALA A 217 -21.49 18.32 -6.50
C ALA A 217 -20.24 17.94 -5.73
N ILE A 218 -19.07 18.34 -6.22
CA ILE A 218 -17.78 18.04 -5.58
C ILE A 218 -17.83 18.63 -4.18
N THR A 219 -18.14 17.79 -3.19
CA THR A 219 -18.22 18.21 -1.79
C THR A 219 -16.80 18.52 -1.35
N LYS A 220 -16.45 19.81 -1.29
CA LYS A 220 -15.16 20.24 -0.73
C LYS A 220 -15.22 20.00 0.79
N VAL A 221 -14.78 18.82 1.22
CA VAL A 221 -14.59 18.59 2.65
C VAL A 221 -13.31 19.30 3.08
N SER A 222 -13.46 20.27 3.99
CA SER A 222 -12.32 20.97 4.57
C SER A 222 -11.46 19.99 5.37
N THR A 223 -10.14 20.13 5.28
CA THR A 223 -9.20 19.36 6.11
C THR A 223 -9.48 19.54 7.60
N ALA A 224 -9.92 20.76 8.00
CA ALA A 224 -10.31 21.04 9.37
C ALA A 224 -11.51 20.20 9.83
N THR A 225 -12.50 19.96 8.93
CA THR A 225 -13.64 19.10 9.22
C THR A 225 -13.21 17.64 9.41
N ILE A 226 -12.26 17.15 8.58
CA ILE A 226 -11.71 15.78 8.70
C ILE A 226 -11.00 15.63 10.05
N PHE A 227 -10.16 16.58 10.44
CA PHE A 227 -9.41 16.52 11.69
C PHE A 227 -10.26 16.70 12.96
N ARG A 228 -11.48 17.24 12.85
CA ARG A 228 -12.45 17.27 13.96
C ARG A 228 -13.20 15.97 14.15
N ASP A 229 -13.12 15.05 13.19
CA ASP A 229 -13.82 13.77 13.26
C ASP A 229 -12.99 12.72 14.01
N SER A 230 -13.49 12.29 15.17
CA SER A 230 -12.80 11.24 15.98
C SER A 230 -12.57 9.93 15.22
N ARG A 231 -13.44 9.60 14.25
CA ARG A 231 -13.29 8.40 13.41
C ARG A 231 -12.02 8.44 12.59
N PHE A 232 -11.66 9.63 12.07
CA PHE A 232 -10.40 9.82 11.33
C PHE A 232 -9.20 9.47 12.22
N TRP A 233 -9.14 10.01 13.42
CA TRP A 233 -8.03 9.76 14.34
C TRP A 233 -7.97 8.31 14.80
N THR A 234 -9.12 7.69 15.07
CA THR A 234 -9.17 6.27 15.41
C THR A 234 -8.54 5.43 14.29
N ILE A 235 -8.92 5.67 13.03
CA ILE A 235 -8.37 4.92 11.88
C ILE A 235 -6.88 5.26 11.68
N ALA A 236 -6.52 6.55 11.71
CA ALA A 236 -5.14 7.00 11.47
C ALA A 236 -4.15 6.43 12.50
N ILE A 237 -4.50 6.52 13.80
CA ILE A 237 -3.65 6.04 14.89
C ILE A 237 -3.59 4.50 14.87
N CYS A 238 -4.75 3.83 14.81
CA CYS A 238 -4.76 2.36 14.78
C CYS A 238 -3.97 1.82 13.60
N HIS A 239 -4.22 2.31 12.40
CA HIS A 239 -3.53 1.81 11.21
C HIS A 239 -2.05 2.19 11.20
N GLY A 240 -1.69 3.40 11.64
CA GLY A 240 -0.31 3.83 11.80
C GLY A 240 0.48 2.93 12.77
N LEU A 241 -0.11 2.59 13.93
CA LEU A 241 0.49 1.69 14.90
C LEU A 241 0.58 0.25 14.38
N ILE A 242 -0.41 -0.24 13.62
CA ILE A 242 -0.32 -1.57 12.98
C ILE A 242 0.85 -1.59 11.99
N VAL A 243 1.01 -0.53 11.17
CA VAL A 243 2.10 -0.46 10.19
C VAL A 243 3.44 -0.30 10.91
N MET A 244 3.51 0.38 12.06
CA MET A 244 4.69 0.39 12.92
C MET A 244 5.10 -1.03 13.33
N VAL A 245 4.14 -1.83 13.83
CA VAL A 245 4.38 -3.25 14.17
C VAL A 245 4.84 -4.02 12.94
N VAL A 246 4.15 -3.89 11.81
CA VAL A 246 4.48 -4.62 10.58
C VAL A 246 5.89 -4.29 10.10
N MET A 247 6.27 -3.02 10.07
CA MET A 247 7.60 -2.61 9.61
C MET A 247 8.69 -3.04 10.58
N SER A 248 8.44 -3.05 11.89
CA SER A 248 9.40 -3.59 12.87
C SER A 248 9.62 -5.09 12.66
N VAL A 249 8.56 -5.85 12.39
CA VAL A 249 8.66 -7.29 12.09
C VAL A 249 9.42 -7.52 10.79
N PHE A 250 9.07 -6.82 9.71
CA PHE A 250 9.74 -6.99 8.40
C PHE A 250 11.24 -6.72 8.44
N VAL A 251 11.69 -5.77 9.28
CA VAL A 251 13.11 -5.43 9.39
C VAL A 251 13.86 -6.37 10.31
N HIS A 252 13.25 -6.80 11.43
CA HIS A 252 13.99 -7.47 12.49
C HIS A 252 13.77 -8.99 12.58
N GLN A 253 12.76 -9.55 11.89
CA GLN A 253 12.46 -10.99 11.99
C GLN A 253 13.61 -11.90 11.52
N VAL A 254 14.36 -11.50 10.49
CA VAL A 254 15.48 -12.31 9.97
C VAL A 254 16.62 -12.34 11.00
N ALA A 255 16.96 -11.19 11.55
CA ALA A 255 17.97 -11.12 12.62
C ALA A 255 17.55 -11.92 13.85
N TYR A 256 16.30 -11.78 14.27
CA TYR A 256 15.75 -12.56 15.39
C TYR A 256 15.80 -14.08 15.14
N ALA A 257 15.48 -14.53 13.93
CA ALA A 257 15.55 -15.94 13.58
C ALA A 257 17.02 -16.46 13.63
N MET A 258 17.98 -15.64 13.17
CA MET A 258 19.42 -15.95 13.25
C MET A 258 19.90 -16.00 14.71
N ASP A 259 19.44 -15.11 15.58
CA ASP A 259 19.75 -15.13 17.02
C ASP A 259 19.24 -16.42 17.69
N ASN A 260 18.20 -17.06 17.10
CA ASN A 260 17.68 -18.37 17.50
C ASN A 260 18.30 -19.56 16.72
N ASN A 261 19.51 -19.38 16.17
CA ASN A 261 20.28 -20.41 15.44
C ASN A 261 19.60 -20.93 14.15
N ILE A 262 18.71 -20.16 13.54
CA ILE A 262 18.12 -20.50 12.23
C ILE A 262 19.04 -19.93 11.13
N GLU A 263 19.39 -20.76 10.15
CA GLU A 263 20.24 -20.38 9.05
C GLU A 263 19.68 -19.16 8.27
N TYR A 264 20.56 -18.24 7.86
CA TYR A 264 20.22 -16.99 7.19
C TYR A 264 19.30 -17.18 5.97
N ILE A 265 19.60 -18.16 5.10
CA ILE A 265 18.81 -18.41 3.88
C ILE A 265 17.37 -18.81 4.24
N THR A 266 17.22 -19.68 5.22
CA THR A 266 15.92 -20.13 5.75
C THR A 266 15.15 -19.00 6.43
N ALA A 267 15.85 -18.18 7.23
CA ALA A 267 15.30 -17.01 7.87
C ALA A 267 14.83 -15.96 6.84
N ALA A 268 15.63 -15.69 5.83
CA ALA A 268 15.29 -14.76 4.76
C ALA A 268 14.12 -15.27 3.89
N ALA A 269 14.03 -16.58 3.63
CA ALA A 269 12.94 -17.19 2.89
C ALA A 269 11.58 -17.04 3.61
N SER A 270 11.57 -16.94 4.94
CA SER A 270 10.33 -16.69 5.70
C SER A 270 9.64 -15.38 5.31
N LEU A 271 10.37 -14.32 4.92
CA LEU A 271 9.82 -13.06 4.38
C LEU A 271 9.06 -13.27 3.06
N ALA A 272 9.57 -14.14 2.20
CA ALA A 272 8.87 -14.49 0.96
C ALA A 272 7.55 -15.22 1.26
N VAL A 273 7.55 -16.11 2.26
CA VAL A 273 6.33 -16.80 2.71
C VAL A 273 5.32 -15.83 3.29
N VAL A 274 5.74 -14.86 4.12
CA VAL A 274 4.88 -13.76 4.62
C VAL A 274 4.22 -13.01 3.45
N SER A 275 5.01 -12.63 2.45
CA SER A 275 4.51 -11.89 1.29
C SER A 275 3.54 -12.72 0.44
N PHE A 276 3.83 -14.00 0.25
CA PHE A 276 2.99 -14.93 -0.49
C PHE A 276 1.66 -15.21 0.23
N ALA A 277 1.69 -15.45 1.54
CA ALA A 277 0.47 -15.60 2.33
C ALA A 277 -0.36 -14.30 2.34
N GLY A 278 0.31 -13.14 2.38
CA GLY A 278 -0.33 -11.82 2.28
C GLY A 278 -1.08 -11.60 0.98
N PHE A 279 -0.57 -12.12 -0.13
CA PHE A 279 -1.27 -12.08 -1.43
C PHE A 279 -2.65 -12.74 -1.35
N PHE A 280 -2.78 -13.92 -0.74
CA PHE A 280 -4.07 -14.56 -0.53
C PHE A 280 -4.92 -13.83 0.52
N GLY A 281 -4.29 -13.31 1.57
CA GLY A 281 -4.97 -12.51 2.59
C GLY A 281 -5.65 -11.28 1.99
N GLN A 282 -5.01 -10.57 1.06
CA GLN A 282 -5.60 -9.39 0.39
C GLN A 282 -6.93 -9.71 -0.29
N PHE A 283 -6.98 -10.81 -1.04
CA PHE A 283 -8.21 -11.26 -1.67
C PHE A 283 -9.26 -11.66 -0.63
N PHE A 284 -8.88 -12.51 0.33
CA PHE A 284 -9.78 -13.04 1.35
C PHE A 284 -10.43 -11.94 2.19
N PHE A 285 -9.65 -11.01 2.72
CA PHE A 285 -10.17 -9.92 3.55
C PHE A 285 -10.98 -8.91 2.74
N GLY A 286 -10.63 -8.67 1.48
CA GLY A 286 -11.46 -7.91 0.56
C GLY A 286 -12.83 -8.55 0.39
N TRP A 287 -12.86 -9.84 0.04
CA TRP A 287 -14.09 -10.61 -0.12
C TRP A 287 -14.92 -10.71 1.18
N LEU A 288 -14.24 -10.93 2.33
CA LEU A 288 -14.91 -11.02 3.63
C LEU A 288 -15.59 -9.70 4.00
N SER A 289 -14.95 -8.57 3.71
CA SER A 289 -15.51 -7.25 4.02
C SER A 289 -16.82 -6.96 3.29
N ASP A 290 -17.03 -7.50 2.08
CA ASP A 290 -18.28 -7.36 1.33
C ASP A 290 -19.42 -8.20 1.91
N ARG A 291 -19.11 -9.25 2.69
CA ARG A 291 -20.09 -10.16 3.30
C ARG A 291 -20.50 -9.77 4.71
N LEU A 292 -19.66 -9.01 5.39
CA LEU A 292 -19.94 -8.57 6.75
C LEU A 292 -20.78 -7.30 6.77
N ARG A 293 -21.61 -7.14 7.81
CA ARG A 293 -22.45 -5.95 8.01
C ARG A 293 -21.65 -4.65 8.15
N ASP A 294 -20.41 -4.77 8.60
CA ASP A 294 -19.49 -3.64 8.81
C ASP A 294 -18.06 -4.11 8.53
N PRO A 295 -17.30 -3.44 7.64
CA PRO A 295 -15.93 -3.77 7.31
C PRO A 295 -14.98 -3.82 8.51
N LYS A 296 -15.31 -3.14 9.61
CA LYS A 296 -14.49 -3.16 10.84
C LYS A 296 -14.29 -4.56 11.40
N TYR A 297 -15.25 -5.48 11.19
CA TYR A 297 -15.11 -6.87 11.67
C TYR A 297 -14.08 -7.66 10.85
N ALA A 298 -14.01 -7.41 9.53
CA ALA A 298 -12.94 -7.98 8.71
C ALA A 298 -11.57 -7.43 9.14
N TYR A 299 -11.51 -6.14 9.48
CA TYR A 299 -10.31 -5.50 9.98
C TYR A 299 -9.88 -6.07 11.33
N PHE A 300 -10.81 -6.18 12.27
CA PHE A 300 -10.60 -6.82 13.58
C PHE A 300 -10.01 -8.22 13.42
N LEU A 301 -10.62 -9.06 12.56
CA LEU A 301 -10.12 -10.42 12.31
C LEU A 301 -8.69 -10.40 11.76
N GLY A 302 -8.39 -9.51 10.81
CA GLY A 302 -7.02 -9.34 10.28
C GLY A 302 -6.01 -8.98 11.36
N ILE A 303 -6.38 -8.05 12.26
CA ILE A 303 -5.52 -7.65 13.40
C ILE A 303 -5.33 -8.80 14.38
N VAL A 304 -6.38 -9.58 14.68
CA VAL A 304 -6.27 -10.75 15.56
C VAL A 304 -5.34 -11.82 14.96
N ILE A 305 -5.42 -12.06 13.66
CA ILE A 305 -4.52 -12.99 12.97
C ILE A 305 -3.07 -12.47 12.99
N LEU A 306 -2.86 -11.15 12.79
CA LEU A 306 -1.54 -10.52 12.97
C LEU A 306 -1.02 -10.70 14.41
N LEU A 307 -1.88 -10.51 15.40
CA LEU A 307 -1.55 -10.73 16.82
C LEU A 307 -1.10 -12.17 17.07
N ILE A 308 -1.88 -13.14 16.60
CA ILE A 308 -1.53 -14.57 16.71
C ILE A 308 -0.19 -14.84 16.02
N GLY A 309 -0.01 -14.31 14.79
CA GLY A 309 1.25 -14.42 14.06
C GLY A 309 2.43 -13.82 14.84
N THR A 310 2.25 -12.67 15.50
CA THR A 310 3.32 -12.03 16.30
C THR A 310 3.66 -12.86 17.55
N ILE A 311 2.65 -13.49 18.18
CA ILE A 311 2.88 -14.43 19.29
C ILE A 311 3.65 -15.66 18.82
N LEU A 312 3.33 -16.18 17.64
CA LEU A 312 4.07 -17.30 17.03
C LEU A 312 5.51 -16.90 16.68
N LEU A 313 5.75 -15.68 16.18
CA LEU A 313 7.10 -15.17 15.95
C LEU A 313 7.90 -15.12 17.25
N PHE A 314 7.32 -14.58 18.31
CA PHE A 314 7.96 -14.52 19.64
C PHE A 314 8.41 -15.89 20.17
N ASN A 315 7.70 -16.97 19.80
CA ASN A 315 8.02 -18.35 20.15
C ASN A 315 8.70 -19.13 19.01
N ALA A 316 9.21 -18.46 17.98
CA ALA A 316 9.77 -19.13 16.81
C ALA A 316 11.25 -19.52 17.03
N HIS A 317 11.49 -20.66 17.71
CA HIS A 317 12.82 -21.21 17.96
C HIS A 317 13.19 -22.37 17.02
N SER A 318 12.38 -22.70 16.03
CA SER A 318 12.61 -23.74 15.03
C SER A 318 12.18 -23.30 13.64
N VAL A 319 12.71 -23.94 12.59
CA VAL A 319 12.33 -23.69 11.21
C VAL A 319 10.82 -23.85 11.00
N SER A 320 10.22 -24.90 11.55
CA SER A 320 8.79 -25.16 11.41
C SER A 320 7.93 -24.09 12.07
N SER A 321 8.30 -23.63 13.28
CA SER A 321 7.58 -22.54 13.97
C SER A 321 7.74 -21.19 13.24
N LEU A 322 8.92 -20.94 12.65
CA LEU A 322 9.16 -19.75 11.84
C LEU A 322 8.28 -19.72 10.57
N TYR A 323 8.14 -20.84 9.87
CA TYR A 323 7.26 -20.90 8.69
C TYR A 323 5.78 -20.85 9.05
N LEU A 324 5.37 -21.48 10.17
CA LEU A 324 4.00 -21.36 10.68
C LEU A 324 3.64 -19.90 10.98
N TYR A 325 4.55 -19.19 11.70
CA TYR A 325 4.42 -17.76 11.90
C TYR A 325 4.26 -17.03 10.56
N ALA A 326 5.15 -17.30 9.60
CA ALA A 326 5.18 -16.56 8.34
C ALA A 326 3.87 -16.69 7.54
N ILE A 327 3.25 -17.88 7.55
CA ILE A 327 1.95 -18.13 6.91
C ILE A 327 0.84 -17.35 7.62
N ILE A 328 0.73 -17.49 8.94
CA ILE A 328 -0.37 -16.89 9.71
C ILE A 328 -0.24 -15.35 9.73
N TYR A 329 0.95 -14.85 10.03
CA TYR A 329 1.23 -13.42 10.06
C TYR A 329 1.01 -12.78 8.68
N GLY A 330 1.55 -13.43 7.63
CA GLY A 330 1.41 -12.96 6.26
C GLY A 330 -0.04 -12.89 5.81
N PHE A 331 -0.85 -13.91 6.15
CA PHE A 331 -2.27 -13.89 5.84
C PHE A 331 -3.00 -12.73 6.53
N GLY A 332 -2.72 -12.46 7.81
CA GLY A 332 -3.24 -11.30 8.54
C GLY A 332 -2.76 -9.97 7.95
N TYR A 333 -1.46 -9.87 7.60
CA TYR A 333 -0.88 -8.70 6.93
C TYR A 333 -1.62 -8.34 5.64
N GLY A 334 -2.10 -9.33 4.90
CA GLY A 334 -2.88 -9.12 3.69
C GLY A 334 -4.16 -8.31 3.91
N SER A 335 -4.69 -8.22 5.14
CA SER A 335 -5.89 -7.41 5.42
C SER A 335 -5.66 -5.90 5.27
N LEU A 336 -4.44 -5.42 5.46
CA LEU A 336 -4.16 -3.98 5.63
C LEU A 336 -4.44 -3.18 4.37
N ALA A 337 -3.97 -3.65 3.22
CA ALA A 337 -4.05 -2.90 1.97
C ALA A 337 -5.49 -2.71 1.46
N PRO A 338 -6.37 -3.73 1.40
CA PRO A 338 -7.74 -3.55 0.94
C PRO A 338 -8.66 -2.92 1.99
N ILE A 339 -8.50 -3.24 3.28
CA ILE A 339 -9.47 -2.84 4.32
C ILE A 339 -9.44 -1.34 4.61
N LEU A 340 -8.28 -0.72 4.60
CA LEU A 340 -8.16 0.72 4.90
C LEU A 340 -9.01 1.60 3.96
N PRO A 341 -8.89 1.50 2.63
CA PRO A 341 -9.74 2.27 1.72
C PRO A 341 -11.21 1.87 1.80
N ILE A 342 -11.53 0.60 2.14
CA ILE A 342 -12.92 0.16 2.35
C ILE A 342 -13.52 0.89 3.55
N ILE A 343 -12.85 0.88 4.71
CA ILE A 343 -13.31 1.58 5.92
C ILE A 343 -13.37 3.09 5.68
N ALA A 344 -12.37 3.68 5.03
CA ALA A 344 -12.37 5.10 4.71
C ALA A 344 -13.58 5.48 3.83
N ALA A 345 -13.90 4.70 2.80
CA ALA A 345 -15.04 4.92 1.94
C ALA A 345 -16.39 4.70 2.67
N ASP A 346 -16.46 3.73 3.57
CA ASP A 346 -17.67 3.44 4.36
C ASP A 346 -17.96 4.53 5.40
N ARG A 347 -16.94 5.08 6.06
CA ARG A 347 -17.08 6.07 7.13
C ARG A 347 -17.22 7.50 6.62
N PHE A 348 -16.59 7.85 5.50
CA PHE A 348 -16.52 9.23 5.01
C PHE A 348 -17.17 9.43 3.65
N GLY A 349 -17.48 8.36 2.95
CA GLY A 349 -18.04 8.40 1.61
C GLY A 349 -16.98 8.30 0.50
N ARG A 350 -17.43 7.79 -0.65
CA ARG A 350 -16.55 7.49 -1.80
C ARG A 350 -16.05 8.71 -2.56
N HIS A 351 -16.79 9.84 -2.48
CA HIS A 351 -16.48 11.06 -3.25
C HIS A 351 -15.28 11.84 -2.70
N VAL A 352 -15.00 11.69 -1.39
CA VAL A 352 -13.87 12.31 -0.68
C VAL A 352 -12.77 11.32 -0.33
N LEU A 353 -12.88 10.10 -0.86
CA LEU A 353 -11.95 9.00 -0.53
C LEU A 353 -10.50 9.35 -0.85
N GLY A 354 -10.24 10.03 -1.97
CA GLY A 354 -8.90 10.45 -2.35
C GLY A 354 -8.23 11.31 -1.28
N SER A 355 -8.89 12.39 -0.86
CA SER A 355 -8.38 13.30 0.16
C SER A 355 -8.15 12.61 1.51
N ILE A 356 -9.13 11.82 1.96
CA ILE A 356 -9.03 11.12 3.25
C ILE A 356 -7.96 10.05 3.24
N TYR A 357 -7.92 9.24 2.18
CA TYR A 357 -6.93 8.19 2.07
C TYR A 357 -5.50 8.73 1.93
N GLY A 358 -5.34 9.86 1.23
CA GLY A 358 -4.07 10.58 1.17
C GLY A 358 -3.58 11.01 2.55
N LEU A 359 -4.46 11.60 3.38
CA LEU A 359 -4.13 11.97 4.76
C LEU A 359 -3.82 10.75 5.63
N LEU A 360 -4.60 9.68 5.54
CA LEU A 360 -4.32 8.44 6.27
C LEU A 360 -2.96 7.85 5.87
N THR A 361 -2.61 7.88 4.59
CA THR A 361 -1.32 7.38 4.08
C THR A 361 -0.12 8.13 4.66
N PHE A 362 -0.27 9.41 4.97
CA PHE A 362 0.77 10.15 5.69
C PHE A 362 1.05 9.57 7.09
N PHE A 363 0.01 9.31 7.88
CA PHE A 363 0.15 8.70 9.21
C PHE A 363 0.71 7.27 9.14
N ILE A 364 0.38 6.52 8.08
CA ILE A 364 0.98 5.21 7.79
C ILE A 364 2.49 5.33 7.59
N GLY A 365 2.93 6.34 6.83
CA GLY A 365 4.36 6.59 6.62
C GLY A 365 5.10 6.91 7.91
N VAL A 366 4.49 7.73 8.78
CA VAL A 366 5.05 8.03 10.11
C VAL A 366 5.17 6.75 10.95
N GLY A 367 4.09 5.96 11.07
CA GLY A 367 4.11 4.69 11.81
C GLY A 367 5.17 3.73 11.26
N GLY A 368 5.21 3.56 9.94
CA GLY A 368 6.17 2.68 9.27
C GLY A 368 7.64 3.08 9.49
N SER A 369 7.91 4.37 9.69
CA SER A 369 9.27 4.86 9.99
C SER A 369 9.68 4.60 11.43
N ILE A 370 8.75 4.62 12.37
CA ILE A 370 9.02 4.42 13.80
C ILE A 370 9.37 2.95 14.11
N GLY A 371 8.70 2.00 13.48
CA GLY A 371 8.84 0.57 13.79
C GLY A 371 10.28 0.04 13.75
N PRO A 372 10.99 0.19 12.63
CA PRO A 372 12.39 -0.25 12.52
C PRO A 372 13.32 0.44 13.53
N ILE A 373 13.14 1.73 13.77
CA ILE A 373 13.94 2.50 14.72
C ILE A 373 13.75 1.98 16.15
N LEU A 374 12.49 1.74 16.52
CA LEU A 374 12.17 1.20 17.85
C LEU A 374 12.81 -0.16 18.08
N GLY A 375 12.78 -1.04 17.06
CA GLY A 375 13.43 -2.36 17.13
C GLY A 375 14.93 -2.27 17.30
N GLY A 376 15.60 -1.36 16.59
CA GLY A 376 17.04 -1.11 16.72
C GLY A 376 17.41 -0.62 18.12
N ILE A 377 16.71 0.41 18.64
CA ILE A 377 16.96 0.97 19.99
C ILE A 377 16.77 -0.10 21.07
N ILE A 378 15.72 -0.93 20.95
CA ILE A 378 15.47 -2.00 21.93
C ILE A 378 16.60 -3.03 21.89
N TYR A 379 17.03 -3.45 20.71
CA TYR A 379 18.13 -4.41 20.59
C TYR A 379 19.45 -3.85 21.14
N ASP A 380 19.80 -2.63 20.77
CA ASP A 380 21.02 -1.96 21.26
C ASP A 380 21.05 -1.85 22.79
N LYS A 381 19.88 -1.64 23.43
CA LYS A 381 19.77 -1.46 24.87
C LYS A 381 19.72 -2.78 25.65
N PHE A 382 19.05 -3.80 25.12
CA PHE A 382 18.74 -5.04 25.85
C PHE A 382 19.44 -6.29 25.28
N GLY A 383 20.11 -6.18 24.12
CA GLY A 383 20.74 -7.32 23.44
C GLY A 383 19.76 -8.37 22.92
N SER A 384 18.45 -8.05 22.86
CA SER A 384 17.38 -8.99 22.48
C SER A 384 16.18 -8.24 21.90
N TYR A 385 15.47 -8.91 20.97
CA TYR A 385 14.18 -8.45 20.43
C TYR A 385 12.96 -8.80 21.30
N GLU A 386 13.15 -9.46 22.42
CA GLU A 386 12.05 -9.95 23.27
C GLU A 386 11.07 -8.85 23.69
N TYR A 387 11.59 -7.70 24.13
CA TYR A 387 10.75 -6.55 24.49
C TYR A 387 10.04 -5.93 23.29
N LEU A 388 10.64 -5.97 22.10
CA LEU A 388 10.00 -5.51 20.86
C LEU A 388 8.77 -6.35 20.56
N TRP A 389 8.88 -7.68 20.63
CA TRP A 389 7.74 -8.56 20.38
C TRP A 389 6.65 -8.41 21.42
N LYS A 390 6.99 -8.26 22.70
CA LYS A 390 6.03 -7.97 23.77
C LYS A 390 5.26 -6.66 23.55
N ILE A 391 5.96 -5.60 23.14
CA ILE A 391 5.34 -4.30 22.78
C ILE A 391 4.41 -4.49 21.58
N ASN A 392 4.85 -5.16 20.52
CA ASN A 392 4.04 -5.40 19.33
C ASN A 392 2.77 -6.19 19.64
N ILE A 393 2.86 -7.22 20.46
CA ILE A 393 1.70 -8.01 20.92
C ILE A 393 0.73 -7.12 21.72
N ALA A 394 1.21 -6.33 22.67
CA ALA A 394 0.39 -5.42 23.47
C ALA A 394 -0.31 -4.37 22.57
N VAL A 395 0.42 -3.78 21.64
CA VAL A 395 -0.12 -2.78 20.68
C VAL A 395 -1.23 -3.42 19.83
N LEU A 396 -1.02 -4.59 19.24
CA LEU A 396 -2.05 -5.26 18.43
C LEU A 396 -3.27 -5.66 19.25
N ALA A 397 -3.08 -6.13 20.49
CA ALA A 397 -4.18 -6.48 21.39
C ALA A 397 -5.04 -5.24 21.74
N ILE A 398 -4.41 -4.10 22.07
CA ILE A 398 -5.12 -2.86 22.36
C ILE A 398 -5.87 -2.36 21.11
N ILE A 399 -5.22 -2.35 19.95
CA ILE A 399 -5.83 -1.88 18.70
C ILE A 399 -7.01 -2.77 18.30
N SER A 400 -6.93 -4.08 18.50
CA SER A 400 -8.03 -5.00 18.20
C SER A 400 -9.31 -4.62 18.95
N ILE A 401 -9.18 -4.15 20.20
CA ILE A 401 -10.30 -3.69 21.00
C ILE A 401 -10.79 -2.31 20.51
N ILE A 402 -9.85 -1.36 20.24
CA ILE A 402 -10.19 -0.02 19.82
C ILE A 402 -10.95 -0.03 18.48
N ILE A 403 -10.55 -0.87 17.52
CA ILE A 403 -11.21 -0.90 16.20
C ILE A 403 -12.68 -1.32 16.28
N LEU A 404 -13.07 -2.10 17.28
CA LEU A 404 -14.47 -2.48 17.50
C LEU A 404 -15.34 -1.29 17.95
N THR A 405 -14.73 -0.28 18.59
CA THR A 405 -15.46 0.94 19.01
C THR A 405 -15.73 1.90 17.84
N LEU A 406 -15.14 1.65 16.65
CA LEU A 406 -15.31 2.50 15.49
C LEU A 406 -16.79 2.57 15.07
N LYS A 407 -17.38 3.77 15.19
CA LYS A 407 -18.80 4.02 14.90
C LYS A 407 -19.07 3.96 13.39
N LYS A 408 -20.29 3.56 13.00
CA LYS A 408 -20.76 3.64 11.60
C LYS A 408 -20.71 5.08 11.08
N GLY A 409 -20.42 5.25 9.81
CA GLY A 409 -20.38 6.56 9.18
C GLY A 409 -21.77 7.15 8.99
N THR A 410 -21.96 8.41 9.37
CA THR A 410 -22.93 9.27 8.72
C THR A 410 -22.24 9.78 7.46
N GLN A 411 -22.79 9.45 6.28
CA GLN A 411 -22.24 10.02 5.03
C GLN A 411 -22.19 11.54 5.16
N TYR A 412 -21.08 12.16 4.80
CA TYR A 412 -21.00 13.61 4.71
C TYR A 412 -22.05 14.08 3.71
N LYS A 413 -23.15 14.67 4.21
CA LYS A 413 -24.10 15.39 3.37
C LYS A 413 -23.41 16.64 2.82
N PRO A 414 -23.60 16.98 1.53
CA PRO A 414 -23.19 18.28 1.02
C PRO A 414 -23.76 19.36 1.94
N ALA A 415 -22.96 20.36 2.28
CA ALA A 415 -23.49 21.55 2.92
C ALA A 415 -24.56 22.09 2.00
N SER A 416 -25.79 22.25 2.52
CA SER A 416 -26.87 22.98 1.84
C SER A 416 -26.28 24.36 1.50
N THR A 417 -26.29 24.71 0.24
CA THR A 417 -26.06 26.09 -0.21
C THR A 417 -27.32 26.85 0.21
N ASP A 418 -27.34 27.35 1.44
CA ASP A 418 -28.19 28.44 1.84
C ASP A 418 -27.56 29.77 1.42
#